data_02a6ef31852563ab42837a95ffa7284a
#
_entry.id   02a6ef31852563ab42837a95ffa7284a
#
_cell.length_a   1.000
_cell.length_b   1.000
_cell.length_c   1.000
_cell.angle_alpha   90.00
_cell.angle_beta   90.00
_cell.angle_gamma   90.00
#
_symmetry.space_group_name_H-M   'P 1'
#
loop_
_entity.id
_entity.type
_entity.pdbx_description
1 polymer ?
#
loop_
_entity_poly.entity_id
_entity_poly.type
_entity_poly.pdbx_seq_one_letter_code
_entity_poly.pdbx_strand_id
1 'polypeptide(L)'
;MSLLRLAVCLIFLTVAAPVVAAQLQRLDGQTMGTTWSVQLVLPSAQSAEQVRRGIQAELDRVDGQMSTYRPQSELSRFNRAPPGSWQALPPEFFEVLQHALQLAKDSDGAYDPTVGPLVNLWGFGPDQRPRHPPTVQAIAAAQTRVGWWKVQIDPATRRVRQPGSVYLDLSAVAKGYGVDQVARYLQRMGVEAYLVEVGGELRAHGRKPDG
;
A
#
# COMPACT_ATOMS: atom_id res chain seq x y z
N MET A 1 -64.91 -57.09 7.66
CA MET A 1 -63.62 -56.89 6.94
C MET A 1 -63.22 -55.41 7.11
N SER A 2 -62.37 -55.16 8.08
CA SER A 2 -62.01 -53.80 8.50
C SER A 2 -60.60 -53.50 7.98
N LEU A 3 -60.46 -52.53 7.06
CA LEU A 3 -59.19 -52.09 6.50
C LEU A 3 -58.56 -51.01 7.42
N LEU A 4 -57.51 -51.43 8.10
CA LEU A 4 -56.70 -50.56 8.96
C LEU A 4 -55.81 -49.72 8.04
N ARG A 5 -56.07 -48.43 7.95
CA ARG A 5 -55.24 -47.47 7.21
C ARG A 5 -54.10 -47.00 8.15
N LEU A 6 -52.88 -47.47 7.85
CA LEU A 6 -51.65 -47.04 8.52
C LEU A 6 -51.21 -45.71 7.89
N ALA A 7 -51.37 -44.59 8.63
CA ALA A 7 -50.85 -43.30 8.23
C ALA A 7 -49.37 -43.17 8.70
N VAL A 8 -48.46 -43.23 7.76
CA VAL A 8 -47.04 -42.98 8.01
C VAL A 8 -46.80 -41.44 7.98
N CYS A 9 -46.66 -40.84 9.18
CA CYS A 9 -46.22 -39.45 9.30
C CYS A 9 -44.69 -39.40 9.11
N LEU A 10 -44.24 -38.95 7.95
CA LEU A 10 -42.82 -38.58 7.72
C LEU A 10 -42.58 -37.25 8.44
N ILE A 11 -41.88 -37.28 9.57
CA ILE A 11 -41.39 -36.11 10.27
C ILE A 11 -40.09 -35.70 9.56
N PHE A 12 -40.15 -34.63 8.71
CA PHE A 12 -38.95 -33.97 8.21
C PHE A 12 -38.30 -33.19 9.35
N LEU A 13 -37.26 -33.78 9.94
CA LEU A 13 -36.36 -33.05 10.85
C LEU A 13 -35.51 -32.07 9.99
N THR A 14 -35.96 -30.84 9.89
CA THR A 14 -35.13 -29.78 9.32
C THR A 14 -34.03 -29.45 10.32
N VAL A 15 -32.82 -29.95 10.08
CA VAL A 15 -31.63 -29.54 10.84
C VAL A 15 -31.35 -28.10 10.41
N ALA A 16 -31.78 -27.13 11.19
CA ALA A 16 -31.37 -25.73 11.02
C ALA A 16 -29.87 -25.67 11.33
N ALA A 17 -29.05 -25.55 10.30
CA ALA A 17 -27.65 -25.23 10.50
C ALA A 17 -27.57 -23.88 11.24
N PRO A 18 -26.72 -23.76 12.28
CA PRO A 18 -26.56 -22.48 12.97
C PRO A 18 -26.05 -21.45 11.98
N VAL A 19 -26.83 -20.41 11.75
CA VAL A 19 -26.35 -19.21 11.03
C VAL A 19 -25.33 -18.57 11.97
N VAL A 20 -24.05 -18.83 11.71
CA VAL A 20 -22.99 -18.11 12.40
C VAL A 20 -23.08 -16.66 11.91
N ALA A 21 -23.54 -15.77 12.79
CA ALA A 21 -23.59 -14.35 12.48
C ALA A 21 -22.19 -13.89 12.06
N ALA A 22 -22.12 -13.23 10.92
CA ALA A 22 -20.87 -12.69 10.40
C ALA A 22 -20.32 -11.67 11.43
N GLN A 23 -19.20 -11.99 12.06
CA GLN A 23 -18.59 -11.12 13.07
C GLN A 23 -17.57 -10.19 12.43
N LEU A 24 -17.67 -8.91 12.77
CA LEU A 24 -16.65 -7.93 12.45
C LEU A 24 -15.38 -8.25 13.26
N GLN A 25 -14.28 -8.46 12.58
CA GLN A 25 -12.97 -8.70 13.18
C GLN A 25 -12.04 -7.52 12.92
N ARG A 26 -11.07 -7.32 13.81
CA ARG A 26 -9.99 -6.35 13.64
C ARG A 26 -8.65 -7.06 13.61
N LEU A 27 -7.87 -6.78 12.58
CA LEU A 27 -6.48 -7.21 12.43
C LEU A 27 -5.60 -5.96 12.40
N ASP A 28 -4.40 -6.06 12.94
CA ASP A 28 -3.45 -4.94 12.98
C ASP A 28 -2.00 -5.41 12.91
N GLY A 29 -1.11 -4.45 12.68
CA GLY A 29 0.32 -4.65 12.60
C GLY A 29 1.09 -3.36 12.35
N GLN A 30 2.36 -3.49 11.95
CA GLN A 30 3.26 -2.37 11.68
C GLN A 30 3.78 -2.43 10.26
N THR A 31 3.94 -1.26 9.62
CA THR A 31 4.52 -1.12 8.28
C THR A 31 4.98 0.31 8.05
N MET A 32 5.97 0.54 7.17
CA MET A 32 6.37 1.88 6.68
C MET A 32 6.56 2.93 7.80
N GLY A 33 7.09 2.51 8.97
CA GLY A 33 7.30 3.40 10.12
C GLY A 33 6.02 3.82 10.86
N THR A 34 4.87 3.19 10.59
CA THR A 34 3.57 3.44 11.21
C THR A 34 2.84 2.11 11.49
N THR A 35 1.56 2.19 11.84
CA THR A 35 0.68 1.04 12.04
C THR A 35 -0.26 0.87 10.86
N TRP A 36 -0.79 -0.35 10.72
CA TRP A 36 -1.95 -0.62 9.89
C TRP A 36 -3.04 -1.30 10.69
N SER A 37 -4.29 -1.10 10.30
CA SER A 37 -5.43 -1.82 10.84
C SER A 37 -6.44 -2.16 9.75
N VAL A 38 -7.06 -3.33 9.86
CA VAL A 38 -8.13 -3.77 8.98
C VAL A 38 -9.30 -4.26 9.82
N GLN A 39 -10.44 -3.64 9.64
CA GLN A 39 -11.71 -4.17 10.11
C GLN A 39 -12.38 -4.90 8.94
N LEU A 40 -12.82 -6.13 9.15
CA LEU A 40 -13.35 -6.96 8.07
C LEU A 40 -14.37 -7.99 8.59
N VAL A 41 -15.23 -8.42 7.68
CA VAL A 41 -16.12 -9.58 7.90
C VAL A 41 -15.46 -10.78 7.22
N LEU A 42 -14.90 -11.70 8.03
CA LEU A 42 -14.24 -12.88 7.47
C LEU A 42 -15.25 -13.92 6.98
N PRO A 43 -15.06 -14.45 5.76
CA PRO A 43 -15.73 -15.68 5.35
C PRO A 43 -15.39 -16.83 6.32
N SER A 44 -16.38 -17.69 6.63
CA SER A 44 -16.23 -18.79 7.61
C SER A 44 -15.10 -19.78 7.30
N ALA A 45 -14.68 -19.87 6.03
CA ALA A 45 -13.60 -20.74 5.59
C ALA A 45 -12.19 -20.12 5.78
N GLN A 46 -12.10 -18.85 6.19
CA GLN A 46 -10.84 -18.13 6.26
C GLN A 46 -10.31 -18.03 7.70
N SER A 47 -9.00 -18.24 7.87
CA SER A 47 -8.33 -18.00 9.15
C SER A 47 -7.90 -16.53 9.26
N ALA A 48 -8.28 -15.88 10.36
CA ALA A 48 -7.87 -14.51 10.67
C ALA A 48 -6.34 -14.34 10.62
N GLU A 49 -5.59 -15.31 11.15
CA GLU A 49 -4.14 -15.29 11.16
C GLU A 49 -3.56 -15.45 9.75
N GLN A 50 -4.18 -16.25 8.88
CA GLN A 50 -3.76 -16.37 7.48
C GLN A 50 -3.98 -15.06 6.73
N VAL A 51 -5.13 -14.42 6.93
CA VAL A 51 -5.44 -13.12 6.32
C VAL A 51 -4.50 -12.04 6.83
N ARG A 52 -4.22 -11.99 8.15
CA ARG A 52 -3.26 -11.05 8.75
C ARG A 52 -1.87 -11.18 8.14
N ARG A 53 -1.35 -12.41 7.99
CA ARG A 53 -0.05 -12.65 7.33
C ARG A 53 -0.05 -12.21 5.87
N GLY A 54 -1.13 -12.44 5.15
CA GLY A 54 -1.26 -12.00 3.76
C GLY A 54 -1.27 -10.48 3.62
N ILE A 55 -1.99 -9.78 4.49
CA ILE A 55 -1.98 -8.32 4.57
C ILE A 55 -0.55 -7.81 4.81
N GLN A 56 0.14 -8.36 5.83
CA GLN A 56 1.50 -7.97 6.14
C GLN A 56 2.45 -8.19 4.96
N ALA A 57 2.32 -9.32 4.25
CA ALA A 57 3.15 -9.62 3.07
C ALA A 57 2.94 -8.62 1.91
N GLU A 58 1.69 -8.18 1.67
CA GLU A 58 1.42 -7.15 0.67
C GLU A 58 2.08 -5.81 1.06
N LEU A 59 1.97 -5.40 2.32
CA LEU A 59 2.57 -4.17 2.83
C LEU A 59 4.11 -4.23 2.85
N ASP A 60 4.69 -5.35 3.25
CA ASP A 60 6.13 -5.58 3.23
C ASP A 60 6.71 -5.52 1.81
N ARG A 61 5.96 -5.98 0.81
CA ARG A 61 6.33 -5.88 -0.60
C ARG A 61 6.38 -4.42 -1.06
N VAL A 62 5.38 -3.62 -0.72
CA VAL A 62 5.35 -2.18 -1.06
C VAL A 62 6.50 -1.45 -0.37
N ASP A 63 6.72 -1.69 0.92
CA ASP A 63 7.79 -1.08 1.70
C ASP A 63 9.19 -1.50 1.18
N GLY A 64 9.34 -2.77 0.80
CA GLY A 64 10.57 -3.28 0.19
C GLY A 64 10.90 -2.66 -1.16
N GLN A 65 9.91 -2.18 -1.89
CA GLN A 65 10.11 -1.53 -3.18
C GLN A 65 10.28 0.00 -3.05
N MET A 66 9.49 0.67 -2.20
CA MET A 66 9.27 2.12 -2.27
C MET A 66 9.74 2.90 -1.04
N SER A 67 10.35 2.25 -0.06
CA SER A 67 10.84 2.92 1.15
C SER A 67 12.18 3.64 0.91
N THR A 68 12.28 4.89 1.35
CA THR A 68 13.55 5.60 1.46
C THR A 68 14.35 5.19 2.71
N TYR A 69 13.68 4.62 3.71
CA TYR A 69 14.28 4.21 4.99
C TYR A 69 14.91 2.82 4.97
N ARG A 70 14.55 1.97 3.99
CA ARG A 70 15.18 0.65 3.80
C ARG A 70 16.34 0.75 2.82
N PRO A 71 17.59 0.56 3.23
CA PRO A 71 18.74 0.67 2.33
C PRO A 71 18.70 -0.31 1.15
N GLN A 72 18.00 -1.44 1.32
CA GLN A 72 17.89 -2.49 0.30
C GLN A 72 16.63 -2.36 -0.56
N SER A 73 15.77 -1.35 -0.36
CA SER A 73 14.62 -1.14 -1.21
C SER A 73 15.03 -0.79 -2.64
N GLU A 74 14.15 -1.04 -3.60
CA GLU A 74 14.40 -0.70 -5.01
C GLU A 74 14.56 0.82 -5.18
N LEU A 75 13.75 1.62 -4.47
CA LEU A 75 13.84 3.08 -4.46
C LEU A 75 15.18 3.57 -3.91
N SER A 76 15.64 2.99 -2.79
CA SER A 76 16.94 3.36 -2.21
C SER A 76 18.12 2.95 -3.10
N ARG A 77 18.01 1.82 -3.82
CA ARG A 77 19.03 1.43 -4.84
C ARG A 77 19.06 2.44 -5.98
N PHE A 78 17.88 2.81 -6.49
CA PHE A 78 17.79 3.86 -7.52
C PHE A 78 18.40 5.18 -7.07
N ASN A 79 18.09 5.64 -5.86
CA ASN A 79 18.60 6.90 -5.32
C ASN A 79 20.14 6.92 -5.18
N ARG A 80 20.77 5.74 -5.03
CA ARG A 80 22.24 5.60 -4.95
C ARG A 80 22.90 5.17 -6.26
N ALA A 81 22.12 4.96 -7.30
CA ALA A 81 22.65 4.47 -8.57
C ALA A 81 23.59 5.48 -9.25
N PRO A 82 24.58 5.01 -10.00
CA PRO A 82 25.48 5.88 -10.76
C PRO A 82 24.72 6.81 -11.72
N PRO A 83 25.18 8.06 -11.87
CA PRO A 83 24.64 8.98 -12.88
C PRO A 83 24.58 8.35 -14.28
N GLY A 84 23.48 8.58 -14.98
CA GLY A 84 23.23 8.08 -16.33
C GLY A 84 22.81 6.61 -16.42
N SER A 85 22.83 5.84 -15.32
CA SER A 85 22.45 4.44 -15.33
C SER A 85 20.93 4.25 -15.50
N TRP A 86 20.55 3.19 -16.23
CA TRP A 86 19.18 2.73 -16.36
C TRP A 86 18.92 1.53 -15.45
N GLN A 87 17.85 1.60 -14.67
CA GLN A 87 17.43 0.51 -13.78
C GLN A 87 16.06 -0.01 -14.18
N ALA A 88 15.94 -1.35 -14.26
CA ALA A 88 14.64 -2.00 -14.38
C ALA A 88 13.94 -1.96 -13.01
N LEU A 89 12.67 -1.60 -12.99
CA LEU A 89 11.86 -1.57 -11.78
C LEU A 89 10.86 -2.72 -11.75
N PRO A 90 10.50 -3.24 -10.56
CA PRO A 90 9.34 -4.10 -10.41
C PRO A 90 8.08 -3.43 -10.99
N PRO A 91 7.13 -4.21 -11.53
CA PRO A 91 5.93 -3.65 -12.17
C PRO A 91 5.16 -2.67 -11.28
N GLU A 92 4.97 -3.02 -10.02
CA GLU A 92 4.22 -2.20 -9.06
C GLU A 92 4.93 -0.88 -8.76
N PHE A 93 6.25 -0.91 -8.60
CA PHE A 93 7.01 0.31 -8.37
C PHE A 93 6.97 1.21 -9.62
N PHE A 94 7.09 0.61 -10.81
CA PHE A 94 7.03 1.37 -12.05
C PHE A 94 5.66 2.03 -12.24
N GLU A 95 4.56 1.32 -11.95
CA GLU A 95 3.19 1.85 -11.95
C GLU A 95 3.06 3.07 -11.05
N VAL A 96 3.51 2.97 -9.79
CA VAL A 96 3.45 4.07 -8.82
C VAL A 96 4.31 5.25 -9.27
N LEU A 97 5.52 5.01 -9.79
CA LEU A 97 6.39 6.07 -10.30
C LEU A 97 5.77 6.80 -11.49
N GLN A 98 5.18 6.08 -12.45
CA GLN A 98 4.46 6.71 -13.56
C GLN A 98 3.33 7.59 -13.07
N HIS A 99 2.54 7.11 -12.12
CA HIS A 99 1.43 7.85 -11.53
C HIS A 99 1.92 9.10 -10.79
N ALA A 100 3.00 8.98 -10.02
CA ALA A 100 3.64 10.08 -9.31
C ALA A 100 4.15 11.16 -10.27
N LEU A 101 4.79 10.77 -11.39
CA LEU A 101 5.25 11.70 -12.40
C LEU A 101 4.09 12.38 -13.16
N GLN A 102 3.01 11.64 -13.42
CA GLN A 102 1.81 12.21 -14.04
C GLN A 102 1.16 13.22 -13.08
N LEU A 103 1.01 12.89 -11.80
CA LEU A 103 0.49 13.80 -10.78
C LEU A 103 1.34 15.06 -10.64
N ALA A 104 2.67 14.93 -10.69
CA ALA A 104 3.58 16.07 -10.67
C ALA A 104 3.34 17.00 -11.87
N LYS A 105 3.15 16.42 -13.05
CA LYS A 105 2.84 17.16 -14.26
C LYS A 105 1.47 17.86 -14.18
N ASP A 106 0.43 17.15 -13.74
CA ASP A 106 -0.95 17.65 -13.67
C ASP A 106 -1.13 18.74 -12.62
N SER A 107 -0.31 18.70 -11.55
CA SER A 107 -0.29 19.71 -10.49
C SER A 107 0.71 20.86 -10.75
N ASP A 108 1.33 20.91 -11.94
CA ASP A 108 2.38 21.88 -12.27
C ASP A 108 3.51 21.94 -11.21
N GLY A 109 3.88 20.76 -10.68
CA GLY A 109 4.93 20.61 -9.68
C GLY A 109 4.54 20.96 -8.25
N ALA A 110 3.26 21.21 -7.96
CA ALA A 110 2.80 21.36 -6.58
C ALA A 110 3.02 20.06 -5.76
N TYR A 111 2.91 18.90 -6.42
CA TYR A 111 3.49 17.64 -5.99
C TYR A 111 4.70 17.32 -6.84
N ASP A 112 5.82 16.94 -6.22
CA ASP A 112 7.03 16.52 -6.94
C ASP A 112 7.67 15.31 -6.22
N PRO A 113 7.71 14.12 -6.86
CA PRO A 113 8.32 12.94 -6.28
C PRO A 113 9.86 13.04 -6.15
N THR A 114 10.48 14.11 -6.66
CA THR A 114 11.91 14.35 -6.54
C THR A 114 12.27 15.28 -5.37
N VAL A 115 11.31 15.60 -4.50
CA VAL A 115 11.47 16.49 -3.34
C VAL A 115 12.41 15.94 -2.25
N GLY A 116 12.85 14.70 -2.37
CA GLY A 116 13.67 13.99 -1.38
C GLY A 116 14.89 14.75 -0.86
N PRO A 117 15.66 15.51 -1.66
CA PRO A 117 16.75 16.34 -1.14
C PRO A 117 16.31 17.37 -0.10
N LEU A 118 15.13 17.96 -0.26
CA LEU A 118 14.57 18.91 0.71
C LEU A 118 14.03 18.15 1.93
N VAL A 119 13.34 17.02 1.74
CA VAL A 119 12.86 16.17 2.83
C VAL A 119 14.00 15.77 3.76
N ASN A 120 15.13 15.30 3.20
CA ASN A 120 16.33 14.93 3.95
C ASN A 120 16.95 16.15 4.65
N LEU A 121 17.07 17.27 3.94
CA LEU A 121 17.67 18.49 4.49
C LEU A 121 16.92 19.02 5.73
N TRP A 122 15.58 18.88 5.74
CA TRP A 122 14.74 19.26 6.88
C TRP A 122 14.64 18.18 7.96
N GLY A 123 15.26 17.00 7.75
CA GLY A 123 15.28 15.91 8.73
C GLY A 123 14.00 15.09 8.79
N PHE A 124 13.19 15.11 7.73
CA PHE A 124 12.00 14.27 7.57
C PHE A 124 12.27 13.00 6.74
N GLY A 125 13.48 12.84 6.21
CA GLY A 125 13.94 11.66 5.50
C GLY A 125 14.76 10.70 6.37
N PRO A 126 15.41 9.68 5.77
CA PRO A 126 16.20 8.67 6.46
C PRO A 126 17.52 9.20 7.06
N ASP A 127 17.97 10.36 6.59
CA ASP A 127 19.19 10.98 7.08
C ASP A 127 19.03 11.52 8.52
N GLN A 128 20.15 11.79 9.20
CA GLN A 128 20.09 12.30 10.55
C GLN A 128 19.40 13.66 10.60
N ARG A 129 18.55 13.88 11.61
CA ARG A 129 17.90 15.17 11.84
C ARG A 129 18.94 16.26 12.06
N PRO A 130 18.88 17.39 11.34
CA PRO A 130 19.75 18.52 11.58
C PRO A 130 19.47 19.12 12.96
N ARG A 131 20.52 19.61 13.63
CA ARG A 131 20.38 20.28 14.95
C ARG A 131 19.78 21.69 14.84
N HIS A 132 19.87 22.29 13.66
CA HIS A 132 19.39 23.64 13.36
C HIS A 132 18.63 23.64 12.04
N PRO A 133 17.72 24.59 11.82
CA PRO A 133 17.10 24.78 10.51
C PRO A 133 18.16 24.98 9.41
N PRO A 134 17.93 24.47 8.20
CA PRO A 134 18.88 24.62 7.11
C PRO A 134 19.03 26.08 6.70
N THR A 135 20.24 26.43 6.24
CA THR A 135 20.53 27.78 5.72
C THR A 135 19.87 27.99 4.36
N VAL A 136 19.68 29.26 3.97
CA VAL A 136 19.14 29.64 2.65
C VAL A 136 19.97 29.02 1.52
N GLN A 137 21.31 29.01 1.66
CA GLN A 137 22.23 28.43 0.69
C GLN A 137 22.04 26.91 0.56
N ALA A 138 21.86 26.20 1.70
CA ALA A 138 21.61 24.76 1.70
C ALA A 138 20.26 24.43 1.03
N ILE A 139 19.23 25.22 1.29
CA ILE A 139 17.91 25.08 0.65
C ILE A 139 18.04 25.28 -0.86
N ALA A 140 18.69 26.37 -1.31
CA ALA A 140 18.90 26.63 -2.73
C ALA A 140 19.69 25.51 -3.42
N ALA A 141 20.73 24.99 -2.77
CA ALA A 141 21.49 23.83 -3.30
C ALA A 141 20.64 22.55 -3.40
N ALA A 142 19.78 22.27 -2.40
CA ALA A 142 18.86 21.13 -2.47
C ALA A 142 17.82 21.29 -3.59
N GLN A 143 17.28 22.50 -3.78
CA GLN A 143 16.31 22.82 -4.84
C GLN A 143 16.86 22.55 -6.24
N THR A 144 18.17 22.74 -6.50
CA THR A 144 18.74 22.42 -7.82
C THR A 144 18.62 20.93 -8.18
N ARG A 145 18.40 20.06 -7.20
CA ARG A 145 18.25 18.61 -7.37
C ARG A 145 16.78 18.17 -7.50
N VAL A 146 15.83 19.06 -7.24
CA VAL A 146 14.40 18.83 -7.39
C VAL A 146 13.97 19.14 -8.82
N GLY A 147 13.01 18.41 -9.35
CA GLY A 147 12.42 18.61 -10.67
C GLY A 147 12.02 17.30 -11.33
N TRP A 148 10.72 16.97 -11.25
CA TRP A 148 10.12 15.75 -11.81
C TRP A 148 10.43 15.56 -13.31
N TRP A 149 10.56 16.62 -14.08
CA TRP A 149 10.90 16.60 -15.51
C TRP A 149 12.30 16.06 -15.82
N LYS A 150 13.17 15.95 -14.81
CA LYS A 150 14.52 15.36 -14.94
C LYS A 150 14.48 13.84 -14.98
N VAL A 151 13.39 13.23 -14.50
CA VAL A 151 13.23 11.79 -14.43
C VAL A 151 12.81 11.26 -15.79
N GLN A 152 13.62 10.38 -16.37
CA GLN A 152 13.32 9.71 -17.63
C GLN A 152 12.90 8.28 -17.37
N ILE A 153 11.76 7.88 -17.94
CA ILE A 153 11.25 6.51 -17.85
C ILE A 153 11.10 5.92 -19.25
N ASP A 154 11.30 4.60 -19.34
CA ASP A 154 10.99 3.79 -20.52
C ASP A 154 9.84 2.83 -20.18
N PRO A 155 8.62 3.13 -20.60
CA PRO A 155 7.46 2.28 -20.32
C PRO A 155 7.54 0.89 -20.97
N ALA A 156 8.20 0.76 -22.12
CA ALA A 156 8.27 -0.52 -22.83
C ALA A 156 9.10 -1.55 -22.06
N THR A 157 10.15 -1.11 -21.37
CA THR A 157 11.05 -1.98 -20.62
C THR A 157 10.94 -1.80 -19.11
N ARG A 158 10.05 -0.95 -18.62
CA ARG A 158 9.88 -0.57 -17.21
C ARG A 158 11.19 -0.14 -16.57
N ARG A 159 11.92 0.74 -17.24
CA ARG A 159 13.19 1.27 -16.76
C ARG A 159 13.08 2.74 -16.42
N VAL A 160 13.89 3.15 -15.46
CA VAL A 160 14.07 4.55 -15.07
C VAL A 160 15.54 4.90 -15.12
N ARG A 161 15.84 6.11 -15.60
CA ARG A 161 17.20 6.63 -15.66
C ARG A 161 17.50 7.51 -14.46
N GLN A 162 18.63 7.25 -13.81
CA GLN A 162 19.17 8.14 -12.78
C GLN A 162 19.96 9.27 -13.44
N PRO A 163 19.48 10.54 -13.42
CA PRO A 163 20.21 11.64 -14.07
C PRO A 163 21.44 12.14 -13.27
N GLY A 164 21.65 11.61 -12.04
CA GLY A 164 22.78 11.94 -11.18
C GLY A 164 22.51 12.99 -10.12
N SER A 165 21.38 13.68 -10.20
CA SER A 165 21.00 14.72 -9.23
C SER A 165 19.71 14.41 -8.48
N VAL A 166 18.87 13.52 -9.00
CA VAL A 166 17.54 13.24 -8.48
C VAL A 166 17.59 12.28 -7.29
N TYR A 167 16.78 12.58 -6.29
CA TYR A 167 16.46 11.69 -5.19
C TYR A 167 14.93 11.56 -5.10
N LEU A 168 14.41 10.38 -5.43
CA LEU A 168 12.98 10.12 -5.38
C LEU A 168 12.52 9.88 -3.95
N ASP A 169 11.35 10.41 -3.64
CA ASP A 169 10.59 10.15 -2.42
C ASP A 169 9.12 9.91 -2.80
N LEU A 170 8.62 8.72 -2.51
CA LEU A 170 7.25 8.31 -2.81
C LEU A 170 6.36 8.25 -1.55
N SER A 171 6.81 8.82 -0.43
CA SER A 171 6.10 8.74 0.86
C SER A 171 4.67 9.28 0.80
N ALA A 172 4.40 10.25 -0.07
CA ALA A 172 3.07 10.84 -0.24
C ALA A 172 2.07 9.92 -0.99
N VAL A 173 2.55 8.90 -1.72
CA VAL A 173 1.69 8.01 -2.53
C VAL A 173 1.80 6.54 -2.14
N ALA A 174 2.92 6.11 -1.57
CA ALA A 174 3.20 4.70 -1.29
C ALA A 174 2.24 4.08 -0.26
N LYS A 175 1.82 4.84 0.76
CA LYS A 175 0.86 4.33 1.77
C LYS A 175 -0.51 4.09 1.15
N GLY A 176 -1.03 5.02 0.38
CA GLY A 176 -2.29 4.85 -0.37
C GLY A 176 -2.25 3.66 -1.32
N TYR A 177 -1.13 3.47 -2.02
CA TYR A 177 -0.92 2.28 -2.84
C TYR A 177 -0.91 1.00 -2.00
N GLY A 178 -0.27 1.01 -0.82
CA GLY A 178 -0.30 -0.10 0.14
C GLY A 178 -1.72 -0.47 0.57
N VAL A 179 -2.54 0.54 0.90
CA VAL A 179 -3.97 0.37 1.20
C VAL A 179 -4.70 -0.32 0.03
N ASP A 180 -4.42 0.09 -1.20
CA ASP A 180 -5.02 -0.52 -2.40
C ASP A 180 -4.56 -1.97 -2.61
N GLN A 181 -3.30 -2.30 -2.35
CA GLN A 181 -2.82 -3.69 -2.43
C GLN A 181 -3.49 -4.58 -1.39
N VAL A 182 -3.65 -4.11 -0.15
CA VAL A 182 -4.40 -4.83 0.89
C VAL A 182 -5.85 -5.03 0.47
N ALA A 183 -6.51 -4.01 -0.05
CA ALA A 183 -7.88 -4.11 -0.53
C ALA A 183 -8.03 -5.15 -1.66
N ARG A 184 -7.13 -5.13 -2.64
CA ARG A 184 -7.07 -6.14 -3.72
C ARG A 184 -6.84 -7.55 -3.17
N TYR A 185 -5.97 -7.70 -2.17
CA TYR A 185 -5.74 -8.99 -1.50
C TYR A 185 -7.02 -9.49 -0.83
N LEU A 186 -7.70 -8.66 -0.04
CA LEU A 186 -8.95 -9.02 0.64
C LEU A 186 -10.04 -9.42 -0.35
N GLN A 187 -10.17 -8.71 -1.48
CA GLN A 187 -11.10 -9.07 -2.56
C GLN A 187 -10.78 -10.44 -3.17
N ARG A 188 -9.50 -10.75 -3.43
CA ARG A 188 -9.09 -12.09 -3.90
C ARG A 188 -9.41 -13.20 -2.88
N MET A 189 -9.40 -12.86 -1.59
CA MET A 189 -9.78 -13.78 -0.51
C MET A 189 -11.31 -13.88 -0.31
N GLY A 190 -12.13 -13.20 -1.12
CA GLY A 190 -13.59 -13.23 -1.02
C GLY A 190 -14.14 -12.43 0.17
N VAL A 191 -13.37 -11.47 0.71
CA VAL A 191 -13.84 -10.57 1.77
C VAL A 191 -14.67 -9.46 1.13
N GLU A 192 -15.96 -9.42 1.43
CA GLU A 192 -16.93 -8.50 0.82
C GLU A 192 -17.13 -7.20 1.59
N ALA A 193 -16.70 -7.15 2.87
CA ALA A 193 -16.82 -5.95 3.68
C ALA A 193 -15.57 -5.72 4.51
N TYR A 194 -14.94 -4.56 4.32
CA TYR A 194 -13.72 -4.18 5.03
C TYR A 194 -13.53 -2.66 5.10
N LEU A 195 -12.75 -2.24 6.10
CA LEU A 195 -12.12 -0.94 6.21
C LEU A 195 -10.62 -1.16 6.43
N VAL A 196 -9.80 -0.76 5.48
CA VAL A 196 -8.32 -0.78 5.55
C VAL A 196 -7.84 0.60 5.95
N GLU A 197 -6.88 0.64 6.88
CA GLU A 197 -6.18 1.87 7.29
C GLU A 197 -4.68 1.58 7.35
N VAL A 198 -3.86 2.46 6.78
CA VAL A 198 -2.40 2.42 6.86
C VAL A 198 -1.88 3.84 7.08
N GLY A 199 -1.46 4.16 8.31
CA GLY A 199 -0.85 5.46 8.64
C GLY A 199 -1.71 6.66 8.25
N GLY A 200 -3.03 6.54 8.38
CA GLY A 200 -4.01 7.58 8.06
C GLY A 200 -4.65 7.48 6.68
N GLU A 201 -4.09 6.69 5.75
CA GLU A 201 -4.70 6.41 4.45
C GLU A 201 -5.79 5.34 4.59
N LEU A 202 -6.96 5.55 3.99
CA LEU A 202 -8.14 4.71 4.21
C LEU A 202 -8.75 4.20 2.90
N ARG A 203 -9.25 2.95 2.92
CA ARG A 203 -10.13 2.40 1.90
C ARG A 203 -11.20 1.51 2.52
N ALA A 204 -12.45 1.80 2.20
CA ALA A 204 -13.62 1.01 2.62
C ALA A 204 -14.27 0.30 1.44
N HIS A 205 -14.88 -0.86 1.71
CA HIS A 205 -15.73 -1.59 0.77
C HIS A 205 -16.82 -2.35 1.53
N GLY A 206 -18.00 -2.49 0.91
CA GLY A 206 -19.13 -3.20 1.49
C GLY A 206 -19.83 -2.46 2.63
N ARG A 207 -20.57 -3.20 3.46
CA ARG A 207 -21.32 -2.70 4.62
C ARG A 207 -21.02 -3.54 5.84
N LYS A 208 -21.19 -2.94 7.01
CA LYS A 208 -21.15 -3.67 8.28
C LYS A 208 -22.30 -4.68 8.38
N PRO A 209 -22.16 -5.75 9.20
CA PRO A 209 -23.23 -6.74 9.38
C PRO A 209 -24.53 -6.17 9.95
N ASP A 210 -24.45 -5.04 10.64
CA ASP A 210 -25.56 -4.34 11.30
C ASP A 210 -26.14 -3.17 10.47
N GLY A 211 -25.65 -2.97 9.25
CA GLY A 211 -26.16 -1.98 8.28
C GLY A 211 -25.29 -0.75 8.07
#